data_268aba070270b6fbeb1ad7f49703bc79
#
_entry.id   268aba070270b6fbeb1ad7f49703bc79
#
_cell.length_a   1.000
_cell.length_b   1.000
_cell.length_c   1.000
_cell.angle_alpha   90.00
_cell.angle_beta   90.00
_cell.angle_gamma   90.00
#
_symmetry.space_group_name_H-M   'P 1'
#
loop_
_entity.id
_entity.type
_entity.pdbx_description
1 polymer ?
#
loop_
_entity_poly.entity_id
_entity_poly.type
_entity_poly.pdbx_seq_one_letter_code
_entity_poly.pdbx_strand_id
1 'polypeptide(L)'
;MPENFAITTEKEKEEKKKNPVQYYVKFSFMLTYILLLTTGTITFIEALRTTIPAVRHVMNLETCISIVAGYFYSNFVEKIEEFSKQDIPIDWANITMMRYTDWAITTPMMLIALCLVLGQNINIPIKLSVITVVILLNYMMLYIGYLGESGNMIHQTAMILGFIPFFIMFWIIFVTFVKPKYMFANYALFIFVSFIWSLYGIVYMFNEEYKNIAMNVLDCTAKCFIGLGLWAYYTKIINL
;
A
#
# COMPACT_ATOMS: atom_id res chain seq x y z
N MET A 1 22.46 24.87 17.32
CA MET A 1 21.71 24.19 16.25
C MET A 1 22.57 23.55 15.14
N PRO A 2 23.68 24.08 14.62
CA PRO A 2 24.49 23.39 13.60
C PRO A 2 25.25 22.16 14.10
N GLU A 3 25.71 22.14 15.35
CA GLU A 3 26.42 20.96 15.91
C GLU A 3 25.59 19.70 16.02
N ASN A 4 24.33 19.81 16.43
CA ASN A 4 23.46 18.62 16.53
C ASN A 4 23.16 18.00 15.15
N PHE A 5 23.08 18.80 14.10
CA PHE A 5 22.87 18.32 12.73
C PHE A 5 24.10 17.57 12.20
N ALA A 6 25.31 18.11 12.47
CA ALA A 6 26.55 17.43 12.07
C ALA A 6 26.77 16.10 12.78
N ILE A 7 26.48 16.01 14.08
CA ILE A 7 26.57 14.78 14.89
C ILE A 7 25.58 13.72 14.38
N THR A 8 24.36 14.13 14.03
CA THR A 8 23.36 13.21 13.47
C THR A 8 23.82 12.63 12.13
N THR A 9 24.39 13.46 11.26
CA THR A 9 24.88 13.03 9.94
C THR A 9 26.10 12.09 10.05
N GLU A 10 26.98 12.27 11.03
CA GLU A 10 28.11 11.36 11.27
C GLU A 10 27.64 10.01 11.81
N LYS A 11 26.71 9.99 12.76
CA LYS A 11 26.11 8.76 13.28
C LYS A 11 25.41 7.94 12.19
N GLU A 12 24.65 8.58 11.31
CA GLU A 12 24.02 7.92 10.18
C GLU A 12 25.05 7.33 9.20
N LYS A 13 26.17 8.00 8.96
CA LYS A 13 27.27 7.48 8.15
C LYS A 13 27.95 6.28 8.80
N GLU A 14 28.08 6.26 10.13
CA GLU A 14 28.63 5.14 10.89
C GLU A 14 27.68 3.95 10.90
N GLU A 15 26.37 4.15 11.11
CA GLU A 15 25.36 3.09 11.02
C GLU A 15 25.35 2.44 9.63
N LYS A 16 25.39 3.23 8.56
CA LYS A 16 25.47 2.73 7.19
C LYS A 16 26.74 1.94 6.92
N LYS A 17 27.84 2.28 7.56
CA LYS A 17 29.11 1.54 7.44
C LYS A 17 29.07 0.21 8.20
N LYS A 18 28.39 0.17 9.35
CA LYS A 18 28.33 -0.98 10.25
C LYS A 18 27.34 -2.06 9.78
N ASN A 19 26.17 -1.67 9.31
CA ASN A 19 25.16 -2.58 8.72
C ASN A 19 24.33 -1.85 7.62
N PRO A 20 24.79 -1.90 6.37
CA PRO A 20 24.13 -1.15 5.28
C PRO A 20 22.68 -1.59 5.04
N VAL A 21 22.35 -2.88 5.21
CA VAL A 21 20.98 -3.38 4.94
C VAL A 21 20.01 -2.83 5.99
N GLN A 22 20.37 -2.87 7.25
CA GLN A 22 19.56 -2.34 8.34
C GLN A 22 19.32 -0.81 8.19
N TYR A 23 20.31 -0.08 7.72
CA TYR A 23 20.15 1.34 7.38
C TYR A 23 19.08 1.54 6.28
N TYR A 24 19.12 0.73 5.20
CA TYR A 24 18.12 0.83 4.13
C TYR A 24 16.72 0.39 4.57
N VAL A 25 16.62 -0.58 5.48
CA VAL A 25 15.35 -0.95 6.11
C VAL A 25 14.74 0.27 6.81
N LYS A 26 15.47 0.87 7.75
CA LYS A 26 15.02 2.07 8.48
C LYS A 26 14.67 3.23 7.54
N PHE A 27 15.54 3.50 6.57
CA PHE A 27 15.32 4.57 5.58
C PHE A 27 14.04 4.34 4.76
N SER A 28 13.77 3.11 4.31
CA SER A 28 12.59 2.79 3.51
C SER A 28 11.29 2.99 4.29
N PHE A 29 11.24 2.60 5.57
CA PHE A 29 10.09 2.85 6.44
C PHE A 29 9.84 4.35 6.64
N MET A 30 10.89 5.12 6.95
CA MET A 30 10.79 6.55 7.16
C MET A 30 10.38 7.30 5.89
N LEU A 31 10.95 6.95 4.75
CA LEU A 31 10.60 7.55 3.47
C LEU A 31 9.13 7.30 3.12
N THR A 32 8.65 6.06 3.27
CA THR A 32 7.25 5.71 3.02
C THR A 32 6.32 6.46 3.96
N TYR A 33 6.67 6.59 5.24
CA TYR A 33 5.92 7.37 6.20
C TYR A 33 5.74 8.83 5.75
N ILE A 34 6.83 9.50 5.36
CA ILE A 34 6.79 10.90 4.88
C ILE A 34 5.91 11.04 3.63
N LEU A 35 6.05 10.10 2.68
CA LEU A 35 5.27 10.12 1.45
C LEU A 35 3.78 9.88 1.70
N LEU A 36 3.41 9.02 2.65
CA LEU A 36 2.01 8.80 3.06
C LEU A 36 1.41 10.08 3.65
N LEU A 37 2.11 10.77 4.55
CA LEU A 37 1.64 12.04 5.12
C LEU A 37 1.46 13.11 4.03
N THR A 38 2.40 13.20 3.11
CA THR A 38 2.33 14.14 1.98
C THR A 38 1.13 13.83 1.09
N THR A 39 0.94 12.58 0.71
CA THR A 39 -0.20 12.14 -0.11
C THR A 39 -1.52 12.40 0.59
N GLY A 40 -1.63 12.03 1.87
CA GLY A 40 -2.84 12.29 2.67
C GLY A 40 -3.18 13.76 2.77
N THR A 41 -2.18 14.63 2.91
CA THR A 41 -2.38 16.08 2.94
C THR A 41 -2.90 16.62 1.60
N ILE A 42 -2.29 16.19 0.48
CA ILE A 42 -2.69 16.64 -0.87
C ILE A 42 -4.11 16.18 -1.20
N THR A 43 -4.42 14.90 -0.95
CA THR A 43 -5.75 14.34 -1.23
C THR A 43 -6.83 14.94 -0.32
N PHE A 44 -6.50 15.24 0.93
CA PHE A 44 -7.40 15.93 1.85
C PHE A 44 -7.75 17.35 1.38
N ILE A 45 -6.74 18.13 0.98
CA ILE A 45 -6.96 19.48 0.44
C ILE A 45 -7.86 19.42 -0.81
N GLU A 46 -7.62 18.46 -1.71
CA GLU A 46 -8.46 18.30 -2.91
C GLU A 46 -9.88 17.86 -2.55
N ALA A 47 -10.07 16.97 -1.59
CA ALA A 47 -11.39 16.58 -1.11
C ALA A 47 -12.22 17.78 -0.59
N LEU A 48 -11.54 18.75 0.04
CA LEU A 48 -12.18 19.98 0.51
C LEU A 48 -12.48 20.96 -0.64
N ARG A 49 -11.59 21.04 -1.64
CA ARG A 49 -11.68 22.00 -2.75
C ARG A 49 -12.67 21.58 -3.81
N THR A 50 -12.76 20.30 -4.13
CA THR A 50 -13.56 19.82 -5.24
C THR A 50 -15.06 20.02 -5.02
N THR A 51 -15.75 20.51 -6.04
CA THR A 51 -17.21 20.63 -6.06
C THR A 51 -17.90 19.36 -6.59
N ILE A 52 -17.14 18.42 -7.18
CA ILE A 52 -17.65 17.20 -7.80
C ILE A 52 -17.75 16.10 -6.72
N PRO A 53 -18.96 15.64 -6.33
CA PRO A 53 -19.12 14.66 -5.25
C PRO A 53 -18.37 13.35 -5.48
N ALA A 54 -18.35 12.86 -6.71
CA ALA A 54 -17.66 11.63 -7.09
C ALA A 54 -16.14 11.72 -6.84
N VAL A 55 -15.51 12.85 -7.20
CA VAL A 55 -14.08 13.10 -6.94
C VAL A 55 -13.84 13.21 -5.44
N ARG A 56 -14.71 13.90 -4.71
CA ARG A 56 -14.61 14.06 -3.27
C ARG A 56 -14.61 12.71 -2.56
N HIS A 57 -15.45 11.77 -2.97
CA HIS A 57 -15.48 10.43 -2.37
C HIS A 57 -14.16 9.67 -2.57
N VAL A 58 -13.59 9.71 -3.77
CA VAL A 58 -12.30 9.08 -4.05
C VAL A 58 -11.18 9.75 -3.24
N MET A 59 -11.11 11.07 -3.22
CA MET A 59 -10.09 11.81 -2.48
C MET A 59 -10.19 11.57 -0.96
N ASN A 60 -11.40 11.47 -0.40
CA ASN A 60 -11.58 11.10 1.00
C ASN A 60 -11.07 9.69 1.30
N LEU A 61 -11.32 8.72 0.41
CA LEU A 61 -10.79 7.36 0.58
C LEU A 61 -9.26 7.36 0.53
N GLU A 62 -8.65 8.03 -0.44
CA GLU A 62 -7.18 8.14 -0.54
C GLU A 62 -6.57 8.84 0.69
N THR A 63 -7.25 9.84 1.24
CA THR A 63 -6.88 10.49 2.50
C THR A 63 -6.92 9.50 3.66
N CYS A 64 -8.01 8.74 3.81
CA CYS A 64 -8.15 7.74 4.86
C CYS A 64 -7.10 6.63 4.74
N ILE A 65 -6.84 6.11 3.52
CA ILE A 65 -5.80 5.13 3.24
C ILE A 65 -4.43 5.65 3.71
N SER A 66 -4.09 6.87 3.32
CA SER A 66 -2.81 7.49 3.64
C SER A 66 -2.64 7.77 5.13
N ILE A 67 -3.70 8.21 5.82
CA ILE A 67 -3.65 8.47 7.28
C ILE A 67 -3.51 7.16 8.06
N VAL A 68 -4.30 6.14 7.73
CA VAL A 68 -4.24 4.83 8.41
C VAL A 68 -2.88 4.18 8.19
N ALA A 69 -2.41 4.10 6.93
CA ALA A 69 -1.09 3.56 6.64
C ALA A 69 0.01 4.40 7.31
N GLY A 70 -0.09 5.73 7.30
CA GLY A 70 0.83 6.63 7.97
C GLY A 70 0.95 6.37 9.47
N TYR A 71 -0.17 6.08 10.15
CA TYR A 71 -0.16 5.67 11.55
C TYR A 71 0.63 4.36 11.76
N PHE A 72 0.41 3.33 10.94
CA PHE A 72 1.18 2.09 11.04
C PHE A 72 2.65 2.31 10.73
N TYR A 73 2.97 3.11 9.71
CA TYR A 73 4.35 3.42 9.34
C TYR A 73 5.09 4.24 10.40
N SER A 74 4.41 5.13 11.14
CA SER A 74 5.01 5.81 12.30
C SER A 74 5.39 4.82 13.40
N ASN A 75 4.51 3.84 13.68
CA ASN A 75 4.78 2.79 14.66
C ASN A 75 5.92 1.84 14.20
N PHE A 76 6.02 1.54 12.90
CA PHE A 76 7.16 0.78 12.38
C PHE A 76 8.48 1.52 12.58
N VAL A 77 8.53 2.81 12.26
CA VAL A 77 9.74 3.64 12.45
C VAL A 77 10.14 3.66 13.92
N GLU A 78 9.19 3.88 14.84
CA GLU A 78 9.44 3.90 16.28
C GLU A 78 10.03 2.57 16.76
N LYS A 79 9.41 1.43 16.40
CA LYS A 79 9.90 0.09 16.78
C LYS A 79 11.29 -0.21 16.22
N ILE A 80 11.54 0.08 14.95
CA ILE A 80 12.85 -0.14 14.34
C ILE A 80 13.92 0.74 14.99
N GLU A 81 13.59 1.97 15.40
CA GLU A 81 14.49 2.81 16.17
C GLU A 81 14.76 2.28 17.58
N GLU A 82 13.74 1.72 18.23
CA GLU A 82 13.88 1.11 19.56
C GLU A 82 14.84 -0.08 19.49
N PHE A 83 14.63 -1.02 18.55
CA PHE A 83 15.54 -2.16 18.34
C PHE A 83 16.97 -1.71 18.03
N SER A 84 17.13 -0.69 17.19
CA SER A 84 18.45 -0.13 16.85
C SER A 84 19.16 0.51 18.06
N LYS A 85 18.42 1.22 18.93
CA LYS A 85 18.99 1.86 20.14
C LYS A 85 19.41 0.84 21.19
N GLN A 86 18.68 -0.27 21.27
CA GLN A 86 18.96 -1.34 22.25
C GLN A 86 19.99 -2.36 21.74
N ASP A 87 20.44 -2.23 20.48
CA ASP A 87 21.33 -3.19 19.79
C ASP A 87 20.81 -4.63 19.81
N ILE A 88 19.48 -4.80 19.70
CA ILE A 88 18.79 -6.09 19.67
C ILE A 88 18.25 -6.40 18.27
N PRO A 89 18.09 -7.68 17.89
CA PRO A 89 17.50 -8.07 16.62
C PRO A 89 16.07 -7.54 16.46
N ILE A 90 15.70 -7.16 15.23
CA ILE A 90 14.34 -6.71 14.91
C ILE A 90 13.36 -7.87 15.05
N ASP A 91 12.27 -7.65 15.78
CA ASP A 91 11.14 -8.59 15.87
C ASP A 91 10.28 -8.51 14.60
N TRP A 92 10.69 -9.29 13.59
CA TRP A 92 10.00 -9.33 12.31
C TRP A 92 8.57 -9.89 12.41
N ALA A 93 8.30 -10.79 13.35
CA ALA A 93 6.96 -11.33 13.56
C ALA A 93 5.99 -10.22 13.98
N ASN A 94 6.40 -9.33 14.87
CA ASN A 94 5.60 -8.19 15.29
C ASN A 94 5.41 -7.18 14.15
N ILE A 95 6.48 -6.86 13.40
CA ILE A 95 6.40 -5.97 12.22
C ILE A 95 5.41 -6.54 11.20
N THR A 96 5.49 -7.83 10.90
CA THR A 96 4.59 -8.51 9.97
C THR A 96 3.14 -8.48 10.44
N MET A 97 2.86 -8.76 11.71
CA MET A 97 1.50 -8.68 12.27
C MET A 97 0.91 -7.28 12.12
N MET A 98 1.69 -6.25 12.42
CA MET A 98 1.26 -4.86 12.26
C MET A 98 0.99 -4.53 10.78
N ARG A 99 1.80 -5.02 9.85
CA ARG A 99 1.63 -4.82 8.41
C ARG A 99 0.35 -5.47 7.90
N TYR A 100 0.05 -6.71 8.31
CA TYR A 100 -1.21 -7.36 7.96
C TYR A 100 -2.42 -6.64 8.57
N THR A 101 -2.27 -6.03 9.74
CA THR A 101 -3.31 -5.19 10.34
C THR A 101 -3.55 -3.90 9.54
N ASP A 102 -2.49 -3.21 9.10
CA ASP A 102 -2.59 -2.09 8.15
C ASP A 102 -3.34 -2.53 6.88
N TRP A 103 -2.89 -3.61 6.25
CA TRP A 103 -3.49 -4.09 5.01
C TRP A 103 -4.95 -4.53 5.17
N ALA A 104 -5.33 -5.13 6.31
CA ALA A 104 -6.72 -5.50 6.57
C ALA A 104 -7.65 -4.28 6.60
N ILE A 105 -7.14 -3.09 6.94
CA ILE A 105 -7.92 -1.85 6.94
C ILE A 105 -7.79 -1.12 5.61
N THR A 106 -6.57 -0.97 5.09
CA THR A 106 -6.31 -0.11 3.93
C THR A 106 -6.67 -0.77 2.60
N THR A 107 -6.46 -2.08 2.42
CA THR A 107 -6.72 -2.74 1.13
C THR A 107 -8.19 -2.79 0.73
N PRO A 108 -9.18 -2.99 1.63
CA PRO A 108 -10.59 -2.80 1.28
C PRO A 108 -10.89 -1.40 0.77
N MET A 109 -10.34 -0.36 1.41
CA MET A 109 -10.53 1.02 0.97
C MET A 109 -9.92 1.27 -0.41
N MET A 110 -8.71 0.73 -0.67
CA MET A 110 -8.04 0.81 -1.98
C MET A 110 -8.87 0.13 -3.08
N LEU A 111 -9.46 -1.04 -2.80
CA LEU A 111 -10.33 -1.75 -3.75
C LEU A 111 -11.63 -1.00 -4.02
N ILE A 112 -12.22 -0.38 -2.99
CA ILE A 112 -13.40 0.48 -3.16
C ILE A 112 -13.03 1.70 -4.01
N ALA A 113 -11.93 2.38 -3.73
CA ALA A 113 -11.45 3.51 -4.52
C ALA A 113 -11.23 3.13 -5.99
N LEU A 114 -10.54 2.01 -6.23
CA LEU A 114 -10.33 1.47 -7.58
C LEU A 114 -11.67 1.22 -8.31
N CYS A 115 -12.60 0.51 -7.69
CA CYS A 115 -13.91 0.22 -8.29
C CYS A 115 -14.71 1.50 -8.54
N LEU A 116 -14.65 2.50 -7.63
CA LEU A 116 -15.28 3.80 -7.80
C LEU A 116 -14.75 4.51 -9.04
N VAL A 117 -13.44 4.61 -9.18
CA VAL A 117 -12.79 5.28 -10.32
C VAL A 117 -13.17 4.58 -11.64
N LEU A 118 -12.97 3.26 -11.69
CA LEU A 118 -13.28 2.47 -12.90
C LEU A 118 -14.75 2.56 -13.29
N GLY A 119 -15.67 2.46 -12.31
CA GLY A 119 -17.11 2.54 -12.54
C GLY A 119 -17.56 3.93 -12.99
N GLN A 120 -17.04 4.99 -12.34
CA GLN A 120 -17.33 6.39 -12.73
C GLN A 120 -16.93 6.69 -14.17
N ASN A 121 -15.76 6.26 -14.57
CA ASN A 121 -15.22 6.50 -15.90
C ASN A 121 -16.12 5.94 -17.04
N ILE A 122 -16.87 4.87 -16.78
CA ILE A 122 -17.74 4.22 -17.77
C ILE A 122 -19.24 4.34 -17.43
N ASN A 123 -19.59 5.11 -16.39
CA ASN A 123 -20.95 5.33 -15.90
C ASN A 123 -21.65 4.01 -15.45
N ILE A 124 -20.92 3.07 -14.86
CA ILE A 124 -21.49 1.85 -14.27
C ILE A 124 -21.67 2.05 -12.77
N PRO A 125 -22.89 1.89 -12.22
CA PRO A 125 -23.13 1.99 -10.80
C PRO A 125 -22.47 0.84 -10.04
N ILE A 126 -21.92 1.16 -8.87
CA ILE A 126 -21.30 0.14 -8.01
C ILE A 126 -22.37 -0.61 -7.25
N LYS A 127 -22.41 -1.93 -7.46
CA LYS A 127 -23.30 -2.81 -6.70
C LYS A 127 -22.62 -3.25 -5.42
N LEU A 128 -23.32 -3.10 -4.28
CA LEU A 128 -22.81 -3.51 -2.97
C LEU A 128 -22.38 -4.98 -2.96
N SER A 129 -23.15 -5.87 -3.62
CA SER A 129 -22.81 -7.29 -3.72
C SER A 129 -21.45 -7.56 -4.37
N VAL A 130 -21.09 -6.81 -5.41
CA VAL A 130 -19.77 -6.94 -6.07
C VAL A 130 -18.66 -6.52 -5.12
N ILE A 131 -18.81 -5.37 -4.46
CA ILE A 131 -17.84 -4.87 -3.49
C ILE A 131 -17.67 -5.85 -2.32
N THR A 132 -18.76 -6.38 -1.78
CA THR A 132 -18.70 -7.37 -0.70
C THR A 132 -17.89 -8.60 -1.09
N VAL A 133 -18.13 -9.17 -2.29
CA VAL A 133 -17.38 -10.33 -2.78
C VAL A 133 -15.89 -9.99 -2.97
N VAL A 134 -15.58 -8.84 -3.56
CA VAL A 134 -14.20 -8.37 -3.74
C VAL A 134 -13.47 -8.23 -2.39
N ILE A 135 -14.11 -7.63 -1.39
CA ILE A 135 -13.55 -7.48 -0.04
C ILE A 135 -13.36 -8.84 0.65
N LEU A 136 -14.33 -9.75 0.54
CA LEU A 136 -14.20 -11.09 1.13
C LEU A 136 -13.03 -11.87 0.51
N LEU A 137 -12.86 -11.80 -0.80
CA LEU A 137 -11.71 -12.42 -1.49
C LEU A 137 -10.39 -11.77 -1.06
N ASN A 138 -10.36 -10.46 -0.86
CA ASN A 138 -9.20 -9.76 -0.31
C ASN A 138 -8.84 -10.26 1.09
N TYR A 139 -9.81 -10.37 1.98
CA TYR A 139 -9.56 -10.92 3.32
C TYR A 139 -9.11 -12.38 3.28
N MET A 140 -9.67 -13.18 2.38
CA MET A 140 -9.23 -14.57 2.18
C MET A 140 -7.75 -14.61 1.73
N MET A 141 -7.36 -13.77 0.78
CA MET A 141 -5.97 -13.64 0.32
C MET A 141 -5.03 -13.25 1.47
N LEU A 142 -5.38 -12.21 2.23
CA LEU A 142 -4.58 -11.73 3.37
C LEU A 142 -4.47 -12.80 4.46
N TYR A 143 -5.56 -13.47 4.79
CA TYR A 143 -5.57 -14.52 5.82
C TYR A 143 -4.66 -15.70 5.44
N ILE A 144 -4.74 -16.18 4.19
CA ILE A 144 -3.87 -17.24 3.70
C ILE A 144 -2.39 -16.81 3.77
N GLY A 145 -2.08 -15.60 3.33
CA GLY A 145 -0.73 -15.04 3.43
C GLY A 145 -0.24 -14.98 4.87
N TYR A 146 -1.08 -14.52 5.80
CA TYR A 146 -0.75 -14.45 7.23
C TYR A 146 -0.50 -15.83 7.85
N LEU A 147 -1.23 -16.88 7.43
CA LEU A 147 -0.98 -18.25 7.89
C LEU A 147 0.43 -18.73 7.55
N GLY A 148 0.96 -18.34 6.38
CA GLY A 148 2.34 -18.66 6.02
C GLY A 148 3.36 -17.86 6.83
N GLU A 149 3.14 -16.55 7.03
CA GLU A 149 4.03 -15.70 7.85
C GLU A 149 4.06 -16.11 9.32
N SER A 150 2.94 -16.57 9.86
CA SER A 150 2.83 -17.04 11.25
C SER A 150 3.34 -18.49 11.45
N GLY A 151 3.84 -19.17 10.41
CA GLY A 151 4.32 -20.54 10.48
C GLY A 151 3.23 -21.61 10.57
N ASN A 152 1.93 -21.23 10.45
CA ASN A 152 0.82 -22.17 10.46
C ASN A 152 0.60 -22.87 9.10
N MET A 153 1.29 -22.40 8.05
CA MET A 153 1.28 -22.97 6.71
C MET A 153 2.68 -22.86 6.10
N ILE A 154 3.02 -23.80 5.21
CA ILE A 154 4.26 -23.70 4.42
C ILE A 154 4.21 -22.44 3.56
N HIS A 155 5.27 -21.62 3.59
CA HIS A 155 5.34 -20.31 2.94
C HIS A 155 4.99 -20.33 1.46
N GLN A 156 5.57 -21.30 0.71
CA GLN A 156 5.28 -21.50 -0.71
C GLN A 156 3.80 -21.87 -0.96
N THR A 157 3.25 -22.73 -0.09
CA THR A 157 1.83 -23.14 -0.19
C THR A 157 0.92 -21.93 0.06
N ALA A 158 1.22 -21.11 1.07
CA ALA A 158 0.46 -19.90 1.37
C ALA A 158 0.50 -18.91 0.20
N MET A 159 1.66 -18.72 -0.44
CA MET A 159 1.79 -17.89 -1.64
C MET A 159 0.88 -18.38 -2.77
N ILE A 160 0.97 -19.68 -3.14
CA ILE A 160 0.20 -20.26 -4.25
C ILE A 160 -1.31 -20.18 -3.97
N LEU A 161 -1.74 -20.57 -2.77
CA LEU A 161 -3.15 -20.53 -2.39
C LEU A 161 -3.67 -19.08 -2.27
N GLY A 162 -2.85 -18.12 -1.85
CA GLY A 162 -3.20 -16.70 -1.78
C GLY A 162 -3.44 -16.09 -3.16
N PHE A 163 -2.75 -16.55 -4.20
CA PHE A 163 -3.00 -16.09 -5.57
C PHE A 163 -4.36 -16.54 -6.13
N ILE A 164 -4.99 -17.58 -5.61
CA ILE A 164 -6.32 -18.00 -6.08
C ILE A 164 -7.37 -16.90 -5.84
N PRO A 165 -7.65 -16.46 -4.60
CA PRO A 165 -8.58 -15.37 -4.36
C PRO A 165 -8.12 -14.05 -5.00
N PHE A 166 -6.81 -13.78 -5.13
CA PHE A 166 -6.27 -12.64 -5.85
C PHE A 166 -6.75 -12.60 -7.31
N PHE A 167 -6.54 -13.67 -8.08
CA PHE A 167 -6.96 -13.72 -9.49
C PHE A 167 -8.47 -13.67 -9.65
N ILE A 168 -9.24 -14.33 -8.78
CA ILE A 168 -10.70 -14.28 -8.82
C ILE A 168 -11.19 -12.85 -8.55
N MET A 169 -10.64 -12.18 -7.56
CA MET A 169 -10.97 -10.80 -7.20
C MET A 169 -10.71 -9.84 -8.37
N PHE A 170 -9.51 -9.85 -8.94
CA PHE A 170 -9.18 -8.99 -10.08
C PHE A 170 -9.96 -9.36 -11.34
N TRP A 171 -10.28 -10.65 -11.56
CA TRP A 171 -11.16 -11.07 -12.64
C TRP A 171 -12.57 -10.45 -12.50
N ILE A 172 -13.15 -10.47 -11.29
CA ILE A 172 -14.46 -9.84 -11.03
C ILE A 172 -14.41 -8.35 -11.33
N ILE A 173 -13.38 -7.64 -10.86
CA ILE A 173 -13.19 -6.21 -11.14
C ILE A 173 -13.08 -5.97 -12.65
N PHE A 174 -12.28 -6.77 -13.36
CA PHE A 174 -12.08 -6.66 -14.80
C PHE A 174 -13.38 -6.81 -15.57
N VAL A 175 -14.12 -7.92 -15.35
CA VAL A 175 -15.36 -8.18 -16.09
C VAL A 175 -16.48 -7.20 -15.77
N THR A 176 -16.44 -6.60 -14.57
CA THR A 176 -17.49 -5.65 -14.13
C THR A 176 -17.20 -4.22 -14.57
N PHE A 177 -15.95 -3.74 -14.47
CA PHE A 177 -15.64 -2.33 -14.59
C PHE A 177 -14.65 -1.97 -15.72
N VAL A 178 -14.01 -2.95 -16.36
CA VAL A 178 -13.02 -2.68 -17.43
C VAL A 178 -13.53 -3.19 -18.78
N LYS A 179 -13.94 -4.46 -18.83
CA LYS A 179 -14.38 -5.12 -20.07
C LYS A 179 -15.63 -4.52 -20.72
N PRO A 180 -16.67 -4.03 -20.00
CA PRO A 180 -17.93 -3.60 -20.61
C PRO A 180 -17.80 -2.44 -21.60
N LYS A 181 -16.84 -1.53 -21.37
CA LYS A 181 -16.58 -0.39 -22.25
C LYS A 181 -15.10 -0.11 -22.31
N TYR A 182 -14.54 -0.13 -23.52
CA TYR A 182 -13.14 0.22 -23.69
C TYR A 182 -12.91 1.71 -23.31
N MET A 183 -12.00 1.89 -22.37
CA MET A 183 -11.49 3.18 -21.97
C MET A 183 -10.02 3.00 -21.56
N PHE A 184 -9.11 3.69 -22.23
CA PHE A 184 -7.67 3.53 -22.04
C PHE A 184 -7.27 3.74 -20.57
N ALA A 185 -7.78 4.79 -19.92
CA ALA A 185 -7.50 5.07 -18.51
C ALA A 185 -7.88 3.92 -17.57
N ASN A 186 -9.02 3.24 -17.83
CA ASN A 186 -9.44 2.09 -17.02
C ASN A 186 -8.51 0.89 -17.22
N TYR A 187 -8.13 0.59 -18.46
CA TYR A 187 -7.18 -0.50 -18.73
C TYR A 187 -5.82 -0.21 -18.12
N ALA A 188 -5.30 1.01 -18.28
CA ALA A 188 -4.02 1.42 -17.73
C ALA A 188 -3.99 1.31 -16.19
N LEU A 189 -5.00 1.89 -15.53
CA LEU A 189 -5.12 1.84 -14.07
C LEU A 189 -5.27 0.39 -13.56
N PHE A 190 -6.15 -0.39 -14.18
CA PHE A 190 -6.38 -1.80 -13.81
C PHE A 190 -5.11 -2.64 -13.95
N ILE A 191 -4.42 -2.55 -15.10
CA ILE A 191 -3.18 -3.30 -15.33
C ILE A 191 -2.11 -2.86 -14.34
N PHE A 192 -1.94 -1.56 -14.13
CA PHE A 192 -0.95 -1.04 -13.19
C PHE A 192 -1.19 -1.55 -11.77
N VAL A 193 -2.43 -1.41 -11.26
CA VAL A 193 -2.78 -1.85 -9.90
C VAL A 193 -2.62 -3.36 -9.75
N SER A 194 -3.17 -4.16 -10.67
CA SER A 194 -3.08 -5.62 -10.60
C SER A 194 -1.64 -6.12 -10.70
N PHE A 195 -0.80 -5.47 -11.51
CA PHE A 195 0.62 -5.77 -11.62
C PHE A 195 1.36 -5.46 -10.30
N ILE A 196 1.22 -4.24 -9.76
CA ILE A 196 1.87 -3.87 -8.48
C ILE A 196 1.43 -4.81 -7.35
N TRP A 197 0.15 -5.14 -7.26
CA TRP A 197 -0.35 -6.04 -6.22
C TRP A 197 0.16 -7.48 -6.39
N SER A 198 0.37 -7.95 -7.63
CA SER A 198 0.95 -9.29 -7.86
C SER A 198 2.41 -9.39 -7.36
N LEU A 199 3.15 -8.28 -7.36
CA LEU A 199 4.53 -8.25 -6.88
C LEU A 199 4.64 -8.51 -5.37
N TYR A 200 3.61 -8.21 -4.57
CA TYR A 200 3.60 -8.55 -3.15
C TYR A 200 3.73 -10.05 -2.91
N GLY A 201 3.07 -10.89 -3.74
CA GLY A 201 3.21 -12.34 -3.66
C GLY A 201 4.62 -12.84 -4.03
N ILE A 202 5.34 -12.14 -4.91
CA ILE A 202 6.73 -12.47 -5.25
C ILE A 202 7.66 -12.04 -4.10
N VAL A 203 7.51 -10.80 -3.62
CA VAL A 203 8.29 -10.23 -2.52
C VAL A 203 8.08 -11.00 -1.21
N TYR A 204 6.89 -11.58 -1.02
CA TYR A 204 6.56 -12.47 0.10
C TYR A 204 7.58 -13.58 0.32
N MET A 205 8.24 -14.06 -0.74
CA MET A 205 9.23 -15.14 -0.70
C MET A 205 10.65 -14.67 -0.35
N PHE A 206 10.88 -13.37 -0.16
CA PHE A 206 12.19 -12.83 0.16
C PHE A 206 12.52 -13.06 1.65
N ASN A 207 13.82 -12.96 2.02
CA ASN A 207 14.21 -12.87 3.40
C ASN A 207 13.72 -11.56 4.05
N GLU A 208 13.61 -11.52 5.39
CA GLU A 208 12.89 -10.49 6.13
C GLU A 208 13.36 -9.06 5.81
N GLU A 209 14.66 -8.82 5.71
CA GLU A 209 15.18 -7.48 5.47
C GLU A 209 14.81 -6.97 4.07
N TYR A 210 15.11 -7.76 3.03
CA TYR A 210 14.78 -7.39 1.64
C TYR A 210 13.27 -7.40 1.38
N LYS A 211 12.53 -8.33 2.01
CA LYS A 211 11.07 -8.38 1.98
C LYS A 211 10.48 -7.06 2.46
N ASN A 212 10.92 -6.58 3.63
CA ASN A 212 10.38 -5.34 4.19
C ASN A 212 10.75 -4.10 3.38
N ILE A 213 11.97 -3.99 2.85
CA ILE A 213 12.35 -2.89 1.94
C ILE A 213 11.46 -2.90 0.69
N ALA A 214 11.33 -4.06 0.04
CA ALA A 214 10.54 -4.18 -1.18
C ALA A 214 9.04 -3.93 -0.93
N MET A 215 8.47 -4.43 0.18
CA MET A 215 7.09 -4.15 0.58
C MET A 215 6.86 -2.65 0.83
N ASN A 216 7.83 -1.95 1.43
CA ASN A 216 7.73 -0.50 1.63
C ASN A 216 7.70 0.26 0.29
N VAL A 217 8.51 -0.18 -0.69
CA VAL A 217 8.49 0.38 -2.06
C VAL A 217 7.14 0.10 -2.74
N LEU A 218 6.60 -1.11 -2.58
CA LEU A 218 5.30 -1.47 -3.12
C LEU A 218 4.16 -0.68 -2.44
N ASP A 219 4.19 -0.52 -1.12
CA ASP A 219 3.21 0.29 -0.39
C ASP A 219 3.26 1.76 -0.81
N CYS A 220 4.46 2.32 -0.97
CA CYS A 220 4.64 3.66 -1.51
C CYS A 220 4.03 3.77 -2.92
N THR A 221 4.26 2.78 -3.79
CA THR A 221 3.71 2.76 -5.14
C THR A 221 2.19 2.58 -5.14
N ALA A 222 1.69 1.61 -4.40
CA ALA A 222 0.27 1.25 -4.38
C ALA A 222 -0.62 2.26 -3.64
N LYS A 223 -0.08 3.03 -2.71
CA LYS A 223 -0.82 4.02 -1.91
C LYS A 223 -0.47 5.44 -2.35
N CYS A 224 0.82 5.83 -2.30
CA CYS A 224 1.21 7.22 -2.56
C CYS A 224 1.15 7.57 -4.05
N PHE A 225 1.78 6.80 -4.92
CA PHE A 225 1.79 7.14 -6.35
C PHE A 225 0.45 6.93 -7.02
N ILE A 226 -0.35 5.95 -6.59
CA ILE A 226 -1.74 5.82 -7.07
C ILE A 226 -2.58 6.99 -6.56
N GLY A 227 -2.55 7.32 -5.26
CA GLY A 227 -3.32 8.44 -4.71
C GLY A 227 -2.97 9.78 -5.36
N LEU A 228 -1.68 10.07 -5.56
CA LEU A 228 -1.23 11.26 -6.28
C LEU A 228 -1.58 11.21 -7.77
N GLY A 229 -1.53 10.03 -8.39
CA GLY A 229 -1.94 9.83 -9.78
C GLY A 229 -3.43 10.10 -9.99
N LEU A 230 -4.28 9.62 -9.08
CA LEU A 230 -5.71 9.89 -9.08
C LEU A 230 -6.00 11.38 -8.84
N TRP A 231 -5.29 12.01 -7.90
CA TRP A 231 -5.37 13.45 -7.70
C TRP A 231 -5.01 14.21 -8.98
N ALA A 232 -3.89 13.88 -9.63
CA ALA A 232 -3.46 14.52 -10.87
C ALA A 232 -4.42 14.29 -12.05
N TYR A 233 -5.04 13.10 -12.11
CA TYR A 233 -6.07 12.76 -13.09
C TYR A 233 -7.34 13.62 -12.90
N TYR A 234 -7.86 13.70 -11.68
CA TYR A 234 -9.07 14.46 -11.40
C TYR A 234 -8.89 15.97 -11.46
N THR A 235 -7.70 16.48 -11.16
CA THR A 235 -7.35 17.90 -11.31
C THR A 235 -6.95 18.27 -12.74
N LYS A 236 -7.00 17.30 -13.68
CA LYS A 236 -6.63 17.49 -15.10
C LYS A 236 -5.19 17.95 -15.32
N ILE A 237 -4.30 17.66 -14.37
CA ILE A 237 -2.84 17.81 -14.55
C ILE A 237 -2.35 16.75 -15.55
N ILE A 238 -2.93 15.53 -15.48
CA ILE A 238 -2.68 14.44 -16.43
C ILE A 238 -3.98 14.16 -17.18
N ASN A 239 -3.91 14.17 -18.51
CA ASN A 239 -4.99 13.80 -19.41
C ASN A 239 -4.70 12.38 -19.95
N LEU A 240 -5.52 11.40 -19.57
CA LEU A 240 -5.45 10.01 -20.02
C LEU A 240 -6.60 9.64 -20.94
#